data_8b3362aa7f7a26e72e7866aa5f9c00e3
#
_entry.id   8b3362aa7f7a26e72e7866aa5f9c00e3
#
_cell.length_a   1.000
_cell.length_b   1.000
_cell.length_c   1.000
_cell.angle_alpha   90.00
_cell.angle_beta   90.00
_cell.angle_gamma   90.00
#
_symmetry.space_group_name_H-M   'P 1'
#
loop_
_entity.id
_entity.type
_entity.pdbx_description
1 polymer ?
#
loop_
_entity_poly.entity_id
_entity_poly.type
_entity_poly.pdbx_seq_one_letter_code
_entity_poly.pdbx_strand_id
1 'polypeptide(L)'
;KHATSFSKISQKEINDLALILRATLGGLSNSIKDVSFSIAFHLSPEKKNSKQIHWHVEVYPQTVPWSGLEHGFGIFLNELTPEKAAEELGSACRKELSALVGIL
;
A
#
# COMPACT_ATOMS: atom_id res chain seq x y z
N LYS A 1 13.38 -1.81 -9.54
CA LYS A 1 14.73 -1.67 -8.92
C LYS A 1 14.71 -2.08 -7.47
N HIS A 2 15.63 -2.94 -7.12
CA HIS A 2 15.76 -3.43 -5.75
C HIS A 2 16.64 -2.46 -4.95
N ALA A 3 16.03 -1.76 -3.98
CA ALA A 3 16.73 -0.76 -3.17
C ALA A 3 16.48 -0.99 -1.68
N THR A 4 17.55 -0.88 -0.88
CA THR A 4 17.47 -1.05 0.56
C THR A 4 17.33 0.28 1.31
N SER A 5 17.82 1.39 0.73
CA SER A 5 17.79 2.70 1.37
C SER A 5 16.75 3.61 0.72
N PHE A 6 15.74 3.99 1.49
CA PHE A 6 14.71 4.93 1.05
C PHE A 6 15.28 6.34 0.85
N SER A 7 16.23 6.74 1.69
CA SER A 7 16.81 8.09 1.63
C SER A 7 17.63 8.36 0.36
N LYS A 8 18.01 7.30 -0.35
CA LYS A 8 18.85 7.39 -1.56
C LYS A 8 18.07 7.20 -2.85
N ILE A 9 16.74 7.20 -2.81
CA ILE A 9 15.95 7.09 -4.03
C ILE A 9 16.04 8.36 -4.86
N SER A 10 15.98 8.21 -6.17
CA SER A 10 16.06 9.33 -7.10
C SER A 10 14.76 10.13 -7.13
N GLN A 11 14.82 11.34 -7.69
CA GLN A 11 13.63 12.17 -7.89
C GLN A 11 12.60 11.45 -8.78
N LYS A 12 13.07 10.74 -9.80
CA LYS A 12 12.18 9.96 -10.67
C LYS A 12 11.46 8.86 -9.88
N GLU A 13 12.17 8.17 -9.00
CA GLU A 13 11.58 7.13 -8.15
C GLU A 13 10.56 7.71 -7.16
N ILE A 14 10.83 8.90 -6.63
CA ILE A 14 9.87 9.61 -5.77
C ILE A 14 8.60 9.94 -6.55
N ASN A 15 8.73 10.46 -7.77
CA ASN A 15 7.60 10.80 -8.61
C ASN A 15 6.78 9.55 -8.98
N ASP A 16 7.45 8.46 -9.30
CA ASP A 16 6.79 7.19 -9.61
C ASP A 16 6.05 6.64 -8.39
N LEU A 17 6.67 6.72 -7.21
CA LEU A 17 6.04 6.30 -5.97
C LEU A 17 4.80 7.14 -5.65
N ALA A 18 4.88 8.45 -5.83
CA ALA A 18 3.75 9.36 -5.61
C ALA A 18 2.58 9.02 -6.54
N LEU A 19 2.87 8.72 -7.80
CA LEU A 19 1.84 8.35 -8.78
C LEU A 19 1.17 7.03 -8.41
N ILE A 20 1.95 6.03 -8.03
CA ILE A 20 1.44 4.71 -7.64
C ILE A 20 0.61 4.82 -6.34
N LEU A 21 1.07 5.58 -5.36
CA LEU A 21 0.32 5.80 -4.13
C LEU A 21 -1.00 6.52 -4.40
N ARG A 22 -0.96 7.54 -5.24
CA ARG A 22 -2.18 8.27 -5.60
C ARG A 22 -3.21 7.35 -6.28
N ALA A 23 -2.75 6.52 -7.22
CA ALA A 23 -3.63 5.57 -7.91
C ALA A 23 -4.17 4.51 -6.95
N THR A 24 -3.33 3.99 -6.05
CA THR A 24 -3.72 2.95 -5.09
C THR A 24 -4.75 3.49 -4.09
N LEU A 25 -4.51 4.66 -3.52
CA LEU A 25 -5.43 5.26 -2.56
C LEU A 25 -6.73 5.71 -3.23
N GLY A 26 -6.65 6.21 -4.45
CA GLY A 26 -7.83 6.56 -5.24
C GLY A 26 -8.68 5.34 -5.55
N GLY A 27 -8.05 4.25 -5.98
CA GLY A 27 -8.75 2.98 -6.23
C GLY A 27 -9.39 2.41 -4.97
N LEU A 28 -8.69 2.47 -3.86
CA LEU A 28 -9.20 2.02 -2.56
C LEU A 28 -10.41 2.85 -2.13
N SER A 29 -10.30 4.17 -2.24
CA SER A 29 -11.38 5.11 -1.89
C SER A 29 -12.63 4.90 -2.75
N ASN A 30 -12.45 4.59 -4.03
CA ASN A 30 -13.57 4.32 -4.95
C ASN A 30 -14.17 2.93 -4.76
N SER A 31 -13.40 1.98 -4.26
CA SER A 31 -13.88 0.61 -4.04
C SER A 31 -14.62 0.44 -2.72
N ILE A 32 -14.25 1.20 -1.70
CA ILE A 32 -14.80 1.08 -0.35
C ILE A 32 -15.25 2.45 0.12
N LYS A 33 -16.55 2.60 0.32
CA LYS A 33 -17.14 3.86 0.79
C LYS A 33 -16.65 4.16 2.21
N ASP A 34 -16.24 5.43 2.44
CA ASP A 34 -15.82 5.92 3.75
C ASP A 34 -14.72 5.08 4.40
N VAL A 35 -13.80 4.57 3.58
CA VAL A 35 -12.71 3.74 4.07
C VAL A 35 -11.74 4.56 4.93
N SER A 36 -11.42 4.03 6.11
CA SER A 36 -10.31 4.51 6.91
C SER A 36 -9.09 3.65 6.60
N PHE A 37 -7.92 4.27 6.59
CA PHE A 37 -6.69 3.51 6.35
C PHE A 37 -5.52 4.12 7.10
N SER A 38 -4.51 3.29 7.31
CA SER A 38 -3.22 3.69 7.85
C SER A 38 -2.14 3.31 6.85
N ILE A 39 -1.07 4.08 6.82
CA ILE A 39 0.09 3.81 5.97
C ILE A 39 1.31 3.64 6.85
N ALA A 40 2.09 2.61 6.59
CA ALA A 40 3.35 2.37 7.29
C ALA A 40 4.49 2.24 6.29
N PHE A 41 5.59 2.94 6.56
CA PHE A 41 6.84 2.79 5.81
C PHE A 41 7.75 1.84 6.57
N HIS A 42 8.15 0.76 5.93
CA HIS A 42 9.09 -0.21 6.49
C HIS A 42 10.45 0.02 5.86
N LEU A 43 11.37 0.52 6.65
CA LEU A 43 12.71 0.88 6.20
C LEU A 43 13.72 -0.08 6.81
N SER A 44 14.74 -0.43 6.03
CA SER A 44 15.84 -1.23 6.53
C SER A 44 16.87 -0.32 7.19
N PRO A 45 17.41 -0.69 8.36
CA PRO A 45 18.50 0.07 8.95
C PRO A 45 19.73 0.00 8.05
N GLU A 46 20.46 1.13 7.98
CA GLU A 46 21.70 1.20 7.22
C GLU A 46 22.82 0.46 7.99
N LYS A 47 22.85 -0.85 7.84
CA LYS A 47 23.93 -1.68 8.37
C LYS A 47 24.70 -2.30 7.22
N LYS A 48 26.02 -2.36 7.38
CA LYS A 48 26.93 -2.96 6.40
C LYS A 48 26.77 -4.47 6.24
N ASN A 49 25.83 -5.10 6.91
CA ASN A 49 25.59 -6.52 6.84
C ASN A 49 24.55 -6.87 5.78
N SER A 50 24.79 -7.97 5.13
CA SER A 50 24.19 -8.44 3.90
C SER A 50 22.72 -8.79 3.92
N LYS A 51 22.01 -8.62 5.04
CA LYS A 51 20.57 -8.97 5.15
C LYS A 51 19.71 -7.72 5.28
N GLN A 52 19.89 -6.78 4.38
CA GLN A 52 19.01 -5.61 4.34
C GLN A 52 17.72 -5.97 3.62
N ILE A 53 16.62 -5.63 4.24
CA ILE A 53 15.28 -5.80 3.66
C ILE A 53 15.03 -4.64 2.71
N HIS A 54 14.45 -4.92 1.55
CA HIS A 54 13.98 -3.88 0.64
C HIS A 54 12.95 -3.02 1.37
N TRP A 55 13.06 -1.68 1.30
CA TRP A 55 12.04 -0.82 1.86
C TRP A 55 10.71 -1.03 1.14
N HIS A 56 9.62 -0.89 1.87
CA HIS A 56 8.29 -1.01 1.29
C HIS A 56 7.29 -0.17 2.07
N VAL A 57 6.15 0.07 1.44
CA VAL A 57 5.03 0.80 2.03
C VAL A 57 3.86 -0.17 2.16
N GLU A 58 3.26 -0.21 3.34
CA GLU A 58 2.07 -1.00 3.58
C GLU A 58 0.88 -0.09 3.81
N VAL A 59 -0.24 -0.41 3.19
CA VAL A 59 -1.51 0.30 3.37
C VAL A 59 -2.47 -0.64 4.09
N TYR A 60 -3.01 -0.19 5.20
CA TYR A 60 -3.92 -0.97 6.04
C TYR A 60 -5.32 -0.34 6.01
N PRO A 61 -6.21 -0.77 5.09
CA PRO A 61 -7.59 -0.30 5.12
C PRO A 61 -8.35 -0.98 6.25
N GLN A 62 -9.20 -0.21 6.92
CA GLN A 62 -10.10 -0.71 7.96
C GLN A 62 -11.53 -0.39 7.58
N THR A 63 -12.35 -1.42 7.43
CA THR A 63 -13.76 -1.29 7.11
C THR A 63 -14.64 -1.47 8.33
N VAL A 64 -14.16 -2.22 9.31
CA VAL A 64 -14.85 -2.48 10.57
C VAL A 64 -13.85 -2.39 11.73
N PRO A 65 -14.29 -2.03 12.94
CA PRO A 65 -13.42 -2.06 14.12
C PRO A 65 -12.91 -3.46 14.41
N TRP A 66 -11.76 -3.56 15.02
CA TRP A 66 -11.21 -4.85 15.45
C TRP A 66 -12.13 -5.49 16.48
N SER A 67 -12.40 -6.77 16.31
CA SER A 67 -13.19 -7.55 17.23
C SER A 67 -12.39 -7.93 18.49
N GLY A 68 -13.07 -8.47 19.49
CA GLY A 68 -12.41 -9.01 20.69
C GLY A 68 -11.40 -10.11 20.36
N LEU A 69 -11.67 -10.91 19.32
CA LEU A 69 -10.76 -11.94 18.86
C LEU A 69 -9.43 -11.35 18.38
N GLU A 70 -9.50 -10.28 17.58
CA GLU A 70 -8.33 -9.60 17.05
C GLU A 70 -7.53 -8.90 18.16
N HIS A 71 -8.21 -8.21 19.06
CA HIS A 71 -7.57 -7.54 20.19
C HIS A 71 -6.98 -8.53 21.21
N GLY A 72 -7.70 -9.62 21.50
CA GLY A 72 -7.32 -10.55 22.54
C GLY A 72 -6.25 -11.57 22.12
N PHE A 73 -6.27 -12.02 20.88
CA PHE A 73 -5.41 -13.09 20.40
C PHE A 73 -4.42 -12.67 19.31
N GLY A 74 -4.51 -11.45 18.82
CA GLY A 74 -3.65 -10.98 17.74
C GLY A 74 -3.93 -11.67 16.40
N ILE A 75 -5.10 -12.26 16.23
CA ILE A 75 -5.52 -12.91 15.00
C ILE A 75 -6.39 -11.92 14.22
N PHE A 76 -5.99 -11.64 12.97
CA PHE A 76 -6.71 -10.70 12.14
C PHE A 76 -7.72 -11.41 11.24
N LEU A 77 -8.94 -10.87 11.21
CA LEU A 77 -10.00 -11.37 10.35
C LEU A 77 -9.99 -10.59 9.03
N ASN A 78 -10.06 -11.30 7.94
CA ASN A 78 -10.09 -10.71 6.60
C ASN A 78 -11.35 -11.17 5.87
N GLU A 79 -12.18 -10.22 5.44
CA GLU A 79 -13.46 -10.48 4.78
C GLU A 79 -13.30 -10.90 3.32
N LEU A 80 -12.16 -10.57 2.69
CA LEU A 80 -11.90 -10.86 1.28
C LEU A 80 -10.68 -11.75 1.14
N THR A 81 -10.73 -12.66 0.15
CA THR A 81 -9.54 -13.40 -0.22
C THR A 81 -8.54 -12.49 -0.93
N PRO A 82 -7.24 -12.76 -0.84
CA PRO A 82 -6.24 -11.96 -1.56
C PRO A 82 -6.50 -11.90 -3.07
N GLU A 83 -6.98 -12.99 -3.67
CA GLU A 83 -7.27 -13.07 -5.10
C GLU A 83 -8.41 -12.13 -5.49
N LYS A 84 -9.48 -12.11 -4.70
CA LYS A 84 -10.64 -11.26 -4.97
C LYS A 84 -10.30 -9.79 -4.72
N ALA A 85 -9.54 -9.50 -3.67
CA ALA A 85 -9.08 -8.15 -3.38
C ALA A 85 -8.19 -7.63 -4.51
N ALA A 86 -7.29 -8.46 -5.03
CA ALA A 86 -6.42 -8.10 -6.14
C ALA A 86 -7.21 -7.81 -7.42
N GLU A 87 -8.25 -8.59 -7.69
CA GLU A 87 -9.10 -8.38 -8.85
C GLU A 87 -9.85 -7.05 -8.78
N GLU A 88 -10.56 -6.81 -7.70
CA GLU A 88 -11.38 -5.61 -7.53
C GLU A 88 -10.55 -4.34 -7.37
N LEU A 89 -9.56 -4.38 -6.49
CA LEU A 89 -8.72 -3.23 -6.19
C LEU A 89 -7.77 -2.93 -7.37
N GLY A 90 -7.23 -3.96 -7.99
CA GLY A 90 -6.36 -3.80 -9.15
C GLY A 90 -7.05 -3.10 -10.31
N SER A 91 -8.31 -3.47 -10.58
CA SER A 91 -9.14 -2.81 -11.60
C SER A 91 -9.35 -1.34 -11.27
N ALA A 92 -9.73 -1.03 -10.04
CA ALA A 92 -9.97 0.34 -9.60
C ALA A 92 -8.69 1.20 -9.65
N CYS A 93 -7.57 0.63 -9.24
CA CYS A 93 -6.28 1.32 -9.27
C CYS A 93 -5.79 1.59 -10.70
N ARG A 94 -5.98 0.65 -11.61
CA ARG A 94 -5.62 0.84 -13.02
C ARG A 94 -6.46 1.93 -13.66
N LYS A 95 -7.74 2.02 -13.31
CA LYS A 95 -8.63 3.07 -13.78
C LYS A 95 -8.17 4.45 -13.30
N GLU A 96 -7.81 4.56 -12.03
CA GLU A 96 -7.26 5.79 -11.45
C GLU A 96 -5.94 6.17 -12.13
N LEU A 97 -5.06 5.20 -12.34
CA LEU A 97 -3.76 5.44 -12.97
C LEU A 97 -3.95 5.96 -14.40
N SER A 98 -4.86 5.37 -15.15
CA SER A 98 -5.16 5.80 -16.52
C SER A 98 -5.67 7.25 -16.55
N ALA A 99 -6.54 7.62 -15.61
CA ALA A 99 -7.04 8.98 -15.51
C ALA A 99 -5.93 9.98 -15.17
N LEU A 100 -5.04 9.62 -14.24
CA LEU A 100 -3.93 10.49 -13.83
C LEU A 100 -2.92 10.68 -14.97
N VAL A 101 -2.57 9.60 -15.67
CA VAL A 101 -1.64 9.65 -16.81
C VAL A 101 -2.26 10.42 -17.98
N GLY A 102 -3.57 10.30 -18.20
CA GLY A 102 -4.26 11.03 -19.24
C GLY A 102 -4.35 12.53 -19.01
N ILE A 103 -4.22 12.98 -17.75
CA ILE A 103 -4.20 14.39 -17.39
C ILE A 103 -2.78 14.97 -17.55
N LEU A 104 -1.78 14.14 -17.39
CA LEU A 104 -0.38 14.55 -17.54
C LEU A 104 0.03 14.59 -19.01
#